data_fc04ca80081cb4bca3398ea0014259c5
#
_entry.id   fc04ca80081cb4bca3398ea0014259c5
#
_cell.length_a   1.000
_cell.length_b   1.000
_cell.length_c   1.000
_cell.angle_alpha   90.00
_cell.angle_beta   90.00
_cell.angle_gamma   90.00
#
_symmetry.space_group_name_H-M   'P 1'
#
loop_
_entity.id
_entity.type
_entity.pdbx_description
1 polymer ?
#
loop_
_entity_poly.entity_id
_entity_poly.type
_entity_poly.pdbx_seq_one_letter_code
_entity_poly.pdbx_strand_id
1 'polypeptide(L)'
;MIIKVRNRILLCLTMLSITILVASAFFTGIQIYHGINDFPASFSVKISNFFFLTPTVYSTISSVFIMLIYVITSLFYISVQFEKTQSSEIIYFSLFLFSILFEFVRIFVPCLNLYDSYSKITSVISRLVLFSHVLSPLSLLYISIQNLPEHRQNVERNLTILLIISALIAVTVPLESEKMTVTCRLKFGFEKQFLIFWGLFTLITFISILQNNFSENSKSKMPLGFLLLAVGYKSLCTTALLISVLGGTILLITGTVIFLRELHKKYLWD
;
A
#
# COMPACT_ATOMS: atom_id res chain seq x y z
N MET A 1 22.34 -4.91 8.32
CA MET A 1 21.53 -4.27 9.39
C MET A 1 21.41 -5.21 10.58
N ILE A 2 21.73 -4.74 11.79
CA ILE A 2 21.72 -5.56 13.02
C ILE A 2 20.27 -5.84 13.42
N ILE A 3 19.95 -7.07 13.86
CA ILE A 3 18.59 -7.48 14.28
C ILE A 3 17.95 -6.49 15.26
N LYS A 4 18.74 -6.00 16.24
CA LYS A 4 18.26 -5.01 17.23
C LYS A 4 17.78 -3.70 16.57
N VAL A 5 18.47 -3.22 15.54
CA VAL A 5 18.09 -1.99 14.82
C VAL A 5 16.79 -2.21 14.04
N ARG A 6 16.69 -3.33 13.34
CA ARG A 6 15.45 -3.71 12.62
C ARG A 6 14.24 -3.77 13.56
N ASN A 7 14.37 -4.46 14.70
CA ASN A 7 13.26 -4.60 15.64
C ASN A 7 12.83 -3.25 16.23
N ARG A 8 13.78 -2.33 16.48
CA ARG A 8 13.45 -0.95 16.88
C ARG A 8 12.69 -0.20 15.79
N ILE A 9 13.11 -0.33 14.52
CA ILE A 9 12.43 0.30 13.40
C ILE A 9 11.00 -0.25 13.26
N LEU A 10 10.81 -1.57 13.35
CA LEU A 10 9.49 -2.19 13.33
C LEU A 10 8.60 -1.67 14.46
N LEU A 11 9.14 -1.56 15.67
CA LEU A 11 8.42 -1.01 16.82
C LEU A 11 8.06 0.46 16.61
N CYS A 12 8.98 1.29 16.12
CA CYS A 12 8.68 2.68 15.79
C CYS A 12 7.61 2.81 14.72
N LEU A 13 7.65 1.95 13.68
CA LEU A 13 6.61 1.92 12.64
C LEU A 13 5.25 1.49 13.19
N THR A 14 5.20 0.51 14.08
CA THR A 14 3.92 0.12 14.72
C THR A 14 3.36 1.23 15.58
N MET A 15 4.18 1.90 16.38
CA MET A 15 3.73 3.05 17.18
C MET A 15 3.24 4.20 16.30
N LEU A 16 3.97 4.52 15.22
CA LEU A 16 3.58 5.53 14.25
C LEU A 16 2.24 5.18 13.58
N SER A 17 2.04 3.93 13.19
CA SER A 17 0.79 3.50 12.55
C SER A 17 -0.41 3.55 13.50
N ILE A 18 -0.22 3.23 14.79
CA ILE A 18 -1.25 3.35 15.81
C ILE A 18 -1.61 4.83 16.03
N THR A 19 -0.62 5.71 16.14
CA THR A 19 -0.88 7.15 16.31
C THR A 19 -1.63 7.74 15.12
N ILE A 20 -1.27 7.36 13.88
CA ILE A 20 -1.98 7.76 12.66
C ILE A 20 -3.43 7.23 12.68
N LEU A 21 -3.66 5.97 13.07
CA LEU A 21 -5.00 5.40 13.14
C LEU A 21 -5.87 6.17 14.14
N VAL A 22 -5.36 6.42 15.35
CA VAL A 22 -6.11 7.14 16.40
C VAL A 22 -6.41 8.58 15.96
N ALA A 23 -5.42 9.28 15.41
CA ALA A 23 -5.58 10.63 14.93
C ALA A 23 -6.60 10.71 13.77
N SER A 24 -6.52 9.78 12.81
CA SER A 24 -7.47 9.72 11.69
C SER A 24 -8.87 9.36 12.14
N ALA A 25 -9.03 8.45 13.11
CA ALA A 25 -10.33 8.09 13.68
C ALA A 25 -10.98 9.26 14.43
N PHE A 26 -10.19 9.97 15.23
CA PHE A 26 -10.66 11.17 15.95
C PHE A 26 -11.10 12.25 14.96
N PHE A 27 -10.28 12.54 13.96
CA PHE A 27 -10.55 13.56 12.96
C PHE A 27 -11.82 13.23 12.13
N THR A 28 -11.93 12.00 11.63
CA THR A 28 -13.12 11.56 10.89
C THR A 28 -14.37 11.51 11.76
N GLY A 29 -14.26 11.12 13.03
CA GLY A 29 -15.37 11.12 13.97
C GLY A 29 -15.98 12.50 14.17
N ILE A 30 -15.14 13.53 14.33
CA ILE A 30 -15.59 14.94 14.44
C ILE A 30 -16.30 15.36 13.14
N GLN A 31 -15.73 15.03 11.98
CA GLN A 31 -16.31 15.44 10.70
C GLN A 31 -17.61 14.71 10.37
N ILE A 32 -17.76 13.44 10.74
CA ILE A 32 -19.03 12.72 10.61
C ILE A 32 -20.12 13.39 11.48
N TYR A 33 -19.75 13.84 12.69
CA TYR A 33 -20.68 14.55 13.58
C TYR A 33 -21.14 15.89 12.99
N HIS A 34 -20.26 16.61 12.28
CA HIS A 34 -20.61 17.86 11.58
C HIS A 34 -21.28 17.64 10.21
N GLY A 35 -21.35 16.41 9.72
CA GLY A 35 -21.90 16.03 8.42
C GLY A 35 -20.83 16.07 7.31
N ILE A 36 -20.44 14.90 6.82
CA ILE A 36 -19.57 14.80 5.64
C ILE A 36 -20.43 14.98 4.40
N ASN A 37 -20.06 15.92 3.53
CA ASN A 37 -20.72 16.08 2.24
C ASN A 37 -20.42 14.88 1.33
N ASP A 38 -21.45 14.36 0.68
CA ASP A 38 -21.30 13.34 -0.36
C ASP A 38 -20.49 13.89 -1.55
N PHE A 39 -20.04 12.99 -2.39
CA PHE A 39 -19.35 13.38 -3.62
C PHE A 39 -20.20 14.36 -4.42
N PRO A 40 -19.61 15.44 -4.99
CA PRO A 40 -20.28 16.32 -5.91
C PRO A 40 -20.96 15.52 -7.04
N ALA A 41 -22.10 15.98 -7.51
CA ALA A 41 -22.89 15.30 -8.56
C ALA A 41 -22.06 14.97 -9.83
N SER A 42 -20.99 15.73 -10.08
CA SER A 42 -20.03 15.49 -11.15
C SER A 42 -19.26 14.17 -11.04
N PHE A 43 -19.18 13.56 -9.83
CA PHE A 43 -18.52 12.29 -9.56
C PHE A 43 -19.48 11.10 -9.56
N SER A 44 -20.79 11.34 -9.59
CA SER A 44 -21.80 10.28 -9.54
C SER A 44 -21.90 9.57 -10.89
N VAL A 45 -20.97 8.69 -11.17
CA VAL A 45 -21.17 7.64 -12.19
C VAL A 45 -22.16 6.65 -11.57
N LYS A 46 -23.46 6.80 -11.84
CA LYS A 46 -24.47 5.80 -11.52
C LYS A 46 -24.22 4.56 -12.36
N ILE A 47 -23.36 3.65 -11.86
CA ILE A 47 -23.07 2.38 -12.54
C ILE A 47 -24.24 1.41 -12.36
N SER A 48 -24.99 1.51 -11.25
CA SER A 48 -26.18 0.69 -11.01
C SER A 48 -27.02 1.25 -9.84
N ASN A 49 -28.27 0.78 -9.72
CA ASN A 49 -29.13 1.07 -8.58
C ASN A 49 -28.76 0.29 -7.30
N PHE A 50 -27.72 -0.56 -7.36
CA PHE A 50 -27.25 -1.31 -6.19
C PHE A 50 -26.27 -0.48 -5.36
N PHE A 51 -26.56 -0.30 -4.09
CA PHE A 51 -25.72 0.44 -3.12
C PHE A 51 -24.27 -0.01 -3.09
N PHE A 52 -23.99 -1.33 -3.24
CA PHE A 52 -22.62 -1.88 -3.23
C PHE A 52 -21.80 -1.55 -4.49
N LEU A 53 -22.46 -1.14 -5.57
CA LEU A 53 -21.84 -0.80 -6.87
C LEU A 53 -21.80 0.71 -7.13
N THR A 54 -22.27 1.53 -6.19
CA THR A 54 -22.13 2.99 -6.27
C THR A 54 -20.90 3.45 -5.51
N PRO A 55 -20.07 4.32 -6.09
CA PRO A 55 -18.94 4.90 -5.38
C PRO A 55 -19.47 5.86 -4.30
N THR A 56 -19.00 5.67 -3.06
CA THR A 56 -19.39 6.50 -1.92
C THR A 56 -18.17 7.01 -1.18
N VAL A 57 -18.28 8.17 -0.55
CA VAL A 57 -17.23 8.74 0.33
C VAL A 57 -16.91 7.77 1.46
N TYR A 58 -17.94 7.15 2.03
CA TYR A 58 -17.79 6.18 3.12
C TYR A 58 -16.99 4.94 2.69
N SER A 59 -17.12 4.46 1.44
CA SER A 59 -16.31 3.34 0.95
C SER A 59 -14.84 3.71 0.82
N THR A 60 -14.53 4.95 0.44
CA THR A 60 -13.14 5.43 0.38
C THR A 60 -12.55 5.59 1.78
N ILE A 61 -13.30 6.15 2.72
CA ILE A 61 -12.87 6.27 4.12
C ILE A 61 -12.65 4.86 4.71
N SER A 62 -13.60 3.94 4.53
CA SER A 62 -13.46 2.56 5.03
C SER A 62 -12.26 1.82 4.43
N SER A 63 -11.96 2.01 3.13
CA SER A 63 -10.78 1.41 2.51
C SER A 63 -9.48 1.86 3.18
N VAL A 64 -9.38 3.14 3.53
CA VAL A 64 -8.20 3.69 4.21
C VAL A 64 -8.07 3.14 5.63
N PHE A 65 -9.17 3.10 6.41
CA PHE A 65 -9.14 2.50 7.75
C PHE A 65 -8.75 1.03 7.73
N ILE A 66 -9.27 0.27 6.78
CA ILE A 66 -8.90 -1.13 6.60
C ILE A 66 -7.39 -1.26 6.30
N MET A 67 -6.84 -0.41 5.43
CA MET A 67 -5.41 -0.41 5.15
C MET A 67 -4.57 -0.05 6.39
N LEU A 68 -5.00 0.90 7.22
CA LEU A 68 -4.30 1.24 8.47
C LEU A 68 -4.33 0.07 9.47
N ILE A 69 -5.48 -0.55 9.68
CA ILE A 69 -5.62 -1.72 10.56
C ILE A 69 -4.76 -2.88 10.04
N TYR A 70 -4.77 -3.11 8.72
CA TYR A 70 -3.94 -4.12 8.09
C TYR A 70 -2.45 -3.88 8.33
N VAL A 71 -1.97 -2.64 8.21
CA VAL A 71 -0.55 -2.32 8.48
C VAL A 71 -0.19 -2.62 9.92
N ILE A 72 -1.01 -2.21 10.89
CA ILE A 72 -0.76 -2.45 12.32
C ILE A 72 -0.70 -3.95 12.60
N THR A 73 -1.69 -4.70 12.15
CA THR A 73 -1.76 -6.15 12.38
C THR A 73 -0.60 -6.89 11.73
N SER A 74 -0.21 -6.50 10.50
CA SER A 74 0.91 -7.10 9.78
C SER A 74 2.26 -6.79 10.42
N LEU A 75 2.50 -5.53 10.84
CA LEU A 75 3.72 -5.14 11.56
C LEU A 75 3.83 -5.86 12.91
N PHE A 76 2.72 -5.97 13.65
CA PHE A 76 2.70 -6.71 14.91
C PHE A 76 3.01 -8.19 14.68
N TYR A 77 2.39 -8.82 13.70
CA TYR A 77 2.66 -10.22 13.35
C TYR A 77 4.13 -10.44 12.99
N ILE A 78 4.72 -9.56 12.18
CA ILE A 78 6.14 -9.63 11.81
C ILE A 78 7.04 -9.47 13.04
N SER A 79 6.75 -8.52 13.91
CA SER A 79 7.58 -8.26 15.10
C SER A 79 7.63 -9.45 16.04
N VAL A 80 6.53 -10.23 16.14
CA VAL A 80 6.45 -11.43 16.99
C VAL A 80 7.10 -12.66 16.32
N GLN A 81 6.75 -12.92 15.06
CA GLN A 81 7.16 -14.17 14.38
C GLN A 81 8.63 -14.14 13.90
N PHE A 82 9.13 -12.96 13.57
CA PHE A 82 10.45 -12.82 12.95
C PHE A 82 11.47 -12.08 13.84
N GLU A 83 11.24 -12.03 15.14
CA GLU A 83 12.10 -11.31 16.08
C GLU A 83 13.58 -11.74 16.00
N LYS A 84 13.82 -13.03 15.82
CA LYS A 84 15.17 -13.64 15.83
C LYS A 84 15.74 -13.95 14.44
N THR A 85 14.95 -13.84 13.37
CA THR A 85 15.38 -14.23 12.03
C THR A 85 16.08 -13.09 11.29
N GLN A 86 17.21 -13.36 10.64
CA GLN A 86 17.91 -12.41 9.76
C GLN A 86 17.38 -12.48 8.32
N SER A 87 16.17 -11.95 8.08
CA SER A 87 15.59 -11.92 6.75
C SER A 87 15.58 -10.49 6.21
N SER A 88 16.19 -10.29 5.04
CA SER A 88 16.16 -9.02 4.31
C SER A 88 14.81 -8.77 3.66
N GLU A 89 14.11 -9.84 3.28
CA GLU A 89 12.76 -9.77 2.67
C GLU A 89 11.75 -9.10 3.60
N ILE A 90 11.87 -9.32 4.90
CA ILE A 90 11.01 -8.68 5.91
C ILE A 90 11.21 -7.17 5.95
N ILE A 91 12.44 -6.70 5.73
CA ILE A 91 12.72 -5.26 5.72
C ILE A 91 12.03 -4.60 4.53
N TYR A 92 12.08 -5.20 3.34
CA TYR A 92 11.37 -4.66 2.16
C TYR A 92 9.85 -4.82 2.27
N PHE A 93 9.39 -5.88 2.92
CA PHE A 93 7.97 -6.01 3.23
C PHE A 93 7.51 -4.95 4.24
N SER A 94 8.33 -4.61 5.24
CA SER A 94 8.02 -3.49 6.13
C SER A 94 8.04 -2.13 5.42
N LEU A 95 8.89 -1.96 4.39
CA LEU A 95 8.87 -0.79 3.52
C LEU A 95 7.58 -0.72 2.68
N PHE A 96 7.07 -1.85 2.20
CA PHE A 96 5.76 -1.93 1.56
C PHE A 96 4.64 -1.50 2.53
N LEU A 97 4.65 -1.99 3.78
CA LEU A 97 3.68 -1.59 4.80
C LEU A 97 3.81 -0.09 5.13
N PHE A 98 5.03 0.44 5.19
CA PHE A 98 5.28 1.87 5.33
C PHE A 98 4.69 2.68 4.18
N SER A 99 4.79 2.20 2.94
CA SER A 99 4.18 2.89 1.80
C SER A 99 2.66 3.01 1.94
N ILE A 100 1.99 1.95 2.41
CA ILE A 100 0.54 1.93 2.62
C ILE A 100 0.10 2.97 3.66
N LEU A 101 0.93 3.29 4.66
CA LEU A 101 0.60 4.31 5.64
C LEU A 101 0.28 5.66 5.01
N PHE A 102 0.94 6.03 3.90
CA PHE A 102 0.68 7.31 3.24
C PHE A 102 -0.71 7.43 2.60
N GLU A 103 -1.44 6.32 2.45
CA GLU A 103 -2.83 6.36 1.98
C GLU A 103 -3.78 7.05 2.96
N PHE A 104 -3.40 7.19 4.24
CA PHE A 104 -4.22 7.88 5.24
C PHE A 104 -4.51 9.34 4.88
N VAL A 105 -3.61 10.00 4.14
CA VAL A 105 -3.79 11.41 3.75
C VAL A 105 -5.02 11.63 2.86
N ARG A 106 -5.56 10.59 2.23
CA ARG A 106 -6.79 10.65 1.42
C ARG A 106 -8.02 11.03 2.26
N ILE A 107 -8.01 10.74 3.56
CA ILE A 107 -9.10 11.08 4.49
C ILE A 107 -9.29 12.60 4.60
N PHE A 108 -8.21 13.38 4.45
CA PHE A 108 -8.31 14.83 4.57
C PHE A 108 -9.16 15.48 3.48
N VAL A 109 -9.27 14.88 2.30
CA VAL A 109 -10.05 15.43 1.19
C VAL A 109 -11.55 15.50 1.53
N PRO A 110 -12.23 14.40 1.89
CA PRO A 110 -13.63 14.46 2.28
C PRO A 110 -13.85 15.21 3.60
N CYS A 111 -12.92 15.08 4.55
CA CYS A 111 -13.08 15.71 5.85
C CYS A 111 -12.94 17.24 5.81
N LEU A 112 -12.10 17.77 4.93
CA LEU A 112 -11.92 19.23 4.74
C LEU A 112 -12.74 19.78 3.57
N ASN A 113 -13.60 18.95 2.95
CA ASN A 113 -14.44 19.32 1.82
C ASN A 113 -13.67 19.97 0.66
N LEU A 114 -12.51 19.38 0.31
CA LEU A 114 -11.58 19.93 -0.69
C LEU A 114 -11.93 19.52 -2.13
N TYR A 115 -13.18 19.23 -2.45
CA TYR A 115 -13.58 18.70 -3.76
C TYR A 115 -13.55 19.76 -4.87
N ASP A 116 -13.94 21.00 -4.55
CA ASP A 116 -14.22 22.02 -5.55
C ASP A 116 -13.05 23.00 -5.79
N SER A 117 -11.99 22.91 -5.01
CA SER A 117 -10.88 23.84 -5.11
C SER A 117 -9.54 23.14 -5.25
N TYR A 118 -8.82 23.47 -6.33
CA TYR A 118 -7.39 23.21 -6.36
C TYR A 118 -6.72 24.00 -5.25
N SER A 119 -6.24 23.30 -4.25
CA SER A 119 -5.45 23.90 -3.17
C SER A 119 -4.05 23.29 -3.14
N LYS A 120 -3.10 24.01 -2.56
CA LYS A 120 -1.76 23.46 -2.30
C LYS A 120 -1.85 22.18 -1.48
N ILE A 121 -2.86 22.08 -0.61
CA ILE A 121 -3.10 20.92 0.26
C ILE A 121 -3.50 19.71 -0.58
N THR A 122 -4.44 19.83 -1.53
CA THR A 122 -4.85 18.71 -2.40
C THR A 122 -3.70 18.23 -3.29
N SER A 123 -2.82 19.15 -3.72
CA SER A 123 -1.62 18.79 -4.45
C SER A 123 -0.65 17.97 -3.59
N VAL A 124 -0.39 18.39 -2.36
CA VAL A 124 0.48 17.65 -1.43
C VAL A 124 -0.09 16.28 -1.11
N ILE A 125 -1.40 16.19 -0.80
CA ILE A 125 -2.09 14.92 -0.57
C ILE A 125 -1.88 13.97 -1.75
N SER A 126 -2.13 14.45 -2.98
CA SER A 126 -2.02 13.63 -4.19
C SER A 126 -0.59 13.19 -4.49
N ARG A 127 0.42 14.02 -4.17
CA ARG A 127 1.84 13.65 -4.28
C ARG A 127 2.23 12.58 -3.26
N LEU A 128 1.73 12.64 -2.02
CA LEU A 128 1.97 11.61 -1.01
C LEU A 128 1.32 10.27 -1.39
N VAL A 129 0.10 10.31 -1.95
CA VAL A 129 -0.55 9.12 -2.50
C VAL A 129 0.23 8.55 -3.69
N LEU A 130 0.75 9.42 -4.58
CA LEU A 130 1.59 8.96 -5.69
C LEU A 130 2.89 8.33 -5.20
N PHE A 131 3.52 8.90 -4.17
CA PHE A 131 4.68 8.31 -3.50
C PHE A 131 4.38 6.88 -3.01
N SER A 132 3.23 6.68 -2.33
CA SER A 132 2.77 5.35 -1.91
C SER A 132 2.62 4.39 -3.10
N HIS A 133 1.95 4.84 -4.17
CA HIS A 133 1.70 4.03 -5.36
C HIS A 133 2.97 3.63 -6.14
N VAL A 134 4.04 4.41 -6.03
CA VAL A 134 5.34 4.07 -6.65
C VAL A 134 6.19 3.22 -5.72
N LEU A 135 6.24 3.57 -4.44
CA LEU A 135 7.06 2.85 -3.46
C LEU A 135 6.57 1.41 -3.23
N SER A 136 5.25 1.18 -3.25
CA SER A 136 4.67 -0.15 -3.01
C SER A 136 5.13 -1.22 -4.01
N PRO A 137 5.02 -1.07 -5.35
CA PRO A 137 5.48 -2.07 -6.29
C PRO A 137 7.02 -2.20 -6.30
N LEU A 138 7.75 -1.11 -6.08
CA LEU A 138 9.21 -1.14 -5.99
C LEU A 138 9.69 -1.93 -4.77
N SER A 139 9.07 -1.74 -3.61
CA SER A 139 9.43 -2.50 -2.40
C SER A 139 9.14 -3.99 -2.57
N LEU A 140 8.02 -4.33 -3.20
CA LEU A 140 7.67 -5.72 -3.50
C LEU A 140 8.62 -6.35 -4.53
N LEU A 141 9.06 -5.60 -5.55
CA LEU A 141 10.07 -6.06 -6.51
C LEU A 141 11.39 -6.41 -5.81
N TYR A 142 11.84 -5.57 -4.88
CA TYR A 142 13.07 -5.82 -4.16
C TYR A 142 13.03 -7.07 -3.27
N ILE A 143 11.86 -7.50 -2.81
CA ILE A 143 11.71 -8.78 -2.10
C ILE A 143 12.17 -9.94 -3.00
N SER A 144 11.80 -9.92 -4.29
CA SER A 144 12.19 -10.99 -5.22
C SER A 144 13.68 -10.96 -5.59
N ILE A 145 14.26 -9.77 -5.72
CA ILE A 145 15.67 -9.59 -6.07
C ILE A 145 16.60 -10.04 -4.93
N GLN A 146 16.19 -9.86 -3.67
CA GLN A 146 16.99 -10.24 -2.50
C GLN A 146 17.18 -11.76 -2.33
N ASN A 147 16.39 -12.56 -3.01
CA ASN A 147 16.62 -14.01 -3.06
C ASN A 147 17.90 -14.38 -3.82
N LEU A 148 18.47 -13.45 -4.63
CA LEU A 148 19.72 -13.64 -5.32
C LEU A 148 20.89 -13.35 -4.36
N PRO A 149 21.85 -14.30 -4.17
CA PRO A 149 22.92 -14.20 -3.17
C PRO A 149 23.83 -12.97 -3.35
N GLU A 150 23.96 -12.47 -4.57
CA GLU A 150 24.82 -11.34 -4.91
C GLU A 150 24.28 -9.99 -4.38
N HIS A 151 22.98 -9.86 -4.10
CA HIS A 151 22.33 -8.59 -3.75
C HIS A 151 22.08 -8.41 -2.25
N ARG A 152 22.39 -9.38 -1.42
CA ARG A 152 22.13 -9.32 0.05
C ARG A 152 22.95 -8.25 0.82
N GLN A 153 24.01 -7.71 0.20
CA GLN A 153 25.04 -6.99 0.96
C GLN A 153 24.74 -5.55 1.34
N ASN A 154 23.80 -4.84 0.69
CA ASN A 154 23.61 -3.39 0.90
C ASN A 154 22.15 -2.96 1.10
N VAL A 155 21.44 -3.58 2.06
CA VAL A 155 20.04 -3.32 2.33
C VAL A 155 19.76 -1.84 2.61
N GLU A 156 20.59 -1.19 3.42
CA GLU A 156 20.40 0.23 3.81
C GLU A 156 20.50 1.17 2.61
N ARG A 157 21.48 0.96 1.75
CA ARG A 157 21.65 1.74 0.52
C ARG A 157 20.46 1.54 -0.42
N ASN A 158 20.00 0.31 -0.59
CA ASN A 158 18.88 -0.02 -1.47
C ASN A 158 17.57 0.61 -0.96
N LEU A 159 17.32 0.57 0.35
CA LEU A 159 16.16 1.26 0.95
C LEU A 159 16.19 2.76 0.67
N THR A 160 17.34 3.41 0.86
CA THR A 160 17.51 4.83 0.60
C THR A 160 17.26 5.17 -0.87
N ILE A 161 17.78 4.35 -1.80
CA ILE A 161 17.57 4.52 -3.23
C ILE A 161 16.08 4.40 -3.59
N LEU A 162 15.37 3.41 -3.05
CA LEU A 162 13.94 3.22 -3.28
C LEU A 162 13.11 4.43 -2.81
N LEU A 163 13.40 4.94 -1.62
CA LEU A 163 12.74 6.13 -1.07
C LEU A 163 13.00 7.37 -1.94
N ILE A 164 14.25 7.61 -2.34
CA ILE A 164 14.62 8.75 -3.17
C ILE A 164 13.96 8.66 -4.55
N ILE A 165 14.01 7.51 -5.22
CA ILE A 165 13.40 7.33 -6.55
C ILE A 165 11.88 7.54 -6.45
N SER A 166 11.22 6.97 -5.45
CA SER A 166 9.78 7.14 -5.26
C SER A 166 9.40 8.59 -4.99
N ALA A 167 10.20 9.31 -4.20
CA ALA A 167 9.97 10.72 -3.91
C ALA A 167 10.20 11.60 -5.14
N LEU A 168 11.25 11.35 -5.92
CA LEU A 168 11.53 12.07 -7.16
C LEU A 168 10.38 11.89 -8.16
N ILE A 169 9.89 10.68 -8.38
CA ILE A 169 8.76 10.42 -9.27
C ILE A 169 7.50 11.13 -8.76
N ALA A 170 7.23 11.09 -7.45
CA ALA A 170 6.07 11.75 -6.87
C ALA A 170 6.09 13.28 -7.01
N VAL A 171 7.28 13.89 -7.04
CA VAL A 171 7.43 15.33 -7.22
C VAL A 171 7.38 15.74 -8.70
N THR A 172 7.98 14.95 -9.60
CA THR A 172 8.14 15.30 -11.02
C THR A 172 6.88 15.06 -11.84
N VAL A 173 6.03 14.09 -11.46
CA VAL A 173 4.82 13.77 -12.22
C VAL A 173 3.81 14.93 -12.13
N PRO A 174 3.30 15.43 -13.27
CA PRO A 174 2.28 16.45 -13.28
C PRO A 174 0.95 15.91 -12.72
N LEU A 175 0.22 16.76 -12.00
CA LEU A 175 -1.12 16.50 -11.50
C LEU A 175 -2.13 17.29 -12.32
N GLU A 176 -3.25 16.67 -12.72
CA GLU A 176 -4.37 17.36 -13.36
C GLU A 176 -5.16 18.11 -12.26
N SER A 177 -5.00 19.44 -12.22
CA SER A 177 -5.59 20.27 -11.15
C SER A 177 -7.12 20.34 -11.17
N GLU A 178 -7.74 20.10 -12.33
CA GLU A 178 -9.19 20.23 -12.52
C GLU A 178 -9.96 18.94 -12.29
N LYS A 179 -9.25 17.79 -12.18
CA LYS A 179 -9.88 16.48 -12.10
C LYS A 179 -9.52 15.74 -10.81
N MET A 180 -10.43 15.76 -9.88
CA MET A 180 -10.37 14.91 -8.72
C MET A 180 -10.97 13.54 -9.03
N THR A 181 -10.37 12.49 -8.48
CA THR A 181 -10.87 11.11 -8.63
C THR A 181 -11.80 10.73 -7.48
N VAL A 182 -12.66 9.74 -7.69
CA VAL A 182 -13.55 9.18 -6.66
C VAL A 182 -12.77 8.63 -5.45
N THR A 183 -11.49 8.34 -5.61
CA THR A 183 -10.60 7.88 -4.54
C THR A 183 -9.95 9.02 -3.74
N CYS A 184 -10.52 10.23 -3.79
CA CYS A 184 -10.07 11.39 -3.02
C CYS A 184 -8.60 11.80 -3.28
N ARG A 185 -8.21 11.86 -4.53
CA ARG A 185 -6.92 12.38 -5.00
C ARG A 185 -7.07 13.09 -6.34
N LEU A 186 -6.17 13.97 -6.67
CA LEU A 186 -6.08 14.53 -8.03
C LEU A 186 -5.67 13.42 -9.01
N LYS A 187 -6.18 13.54 -10.23
CA LYS A 187 -5.80 12.62 -11.29
C LYS A 187 -4.34 12.86 -11.68
N PHE A 188 -3.60 11.77 -11.87
CA PHE A 188 -2.21 11.84 -12.34
C PHE A 188 -2.20 12.09 -13.84
N GLY A 189 -1.33 12.98 -14.32
CA GLY A 189 -1.23 13.32 -15.76
C GLY A 189 -0.92 12.11 -16.66
N PHE A 190 -0.31 11.07 -16.11
CA PHE A 190 0.05 9.82 -16.81
C PHE A 190 -0.61 8.58 -16.19
N GLU A 191 -1.92 8.64 -15.86
CA GLU A 191 -2.59 7.58 -15.10
C GLU A 191 -2.52 6.21 -15.80
N LYS A 192 -2.69 6.17 -17.13
CA LYS A 192 -2.57 4.93 -17.91
C LYS A 192 -1.17 4.34 -17.87
N GLN A 193 -0.14 5.20 -17.98
CA GLN A 193 1.26 4.80 -17.90
C GLN A 193 1.61 4.26 -16.50
N PHE A 194 1.05 4.87 -15.45
CA PHE A 194 1.19 4.35 -14.10
C PHE A 194 0.53 2.99 -13.90
N LEU A 195 -0.60 2.75 -14.54
CA LEU A 195 -1.24 1.43 -14.51
C LEU A 195 -0.36 0.37 -15.19
N ILE A 196 0.20 0.70 -16.35
CA ILE A 196 1.13 -0.17 -17.08
C ILE A 196 2.41 -0.42 -16.26
N PHE A 197 3.01 0.65 -15.72
CA PHE A 197 4.17 0.58 -14.83
C PHE A 197 3.91 -0.38 -13.66
N TRP A 198 2.81 -0.20 -12.95
CA TRP A 198 2.44 -1.05 -11.84
C TRP A 198 2.23 -2.51 -12.27
N GLY A 199 1.55 -2.74 -13.39
CA GLY A 199 1.34 -4.06 -13.97
C GLY A 199 2.63 -4.75 -14.36
N LEU A 200 3.55 -4.04 -15.02
CA LEU A 200 4.86 -4.55 -15.41
C LEU A 200 5.71 -4.94 -14.19
N PHE A 201 5.77 -4.07 -13.17
CA PHE A 201 6.55 -4.36 -11.96
C PHE A 201 5.99 -5.57 -11.20
N THR A 202 4.67 -5.69 -11.08
CA THR A 202 4.06 -6.87 -10.45
C THR A 202 4.30 -8.15 -11.25
N LEU A 203 4.27 -8.08 -12.57
CA LEU A 203 4.55 -9.21 -13.46
C LEU A 203 6.02 -9.64 -13.37
N ILE A 204 6.96 -8.70 -13.43
CA ILE A 204 8.39 -8.97 -13.27
C ILE A 204 8.68 -9.63 -11.93
N THR A 205 8.10 -9.11 -10.85
CA THR A 205 8.25 -9.68 -9.50
C THR A 205 7.69 -11.09 -9.43
N PHE A 206 6.51 -11.32 -9.99
CA PHE A 206 5.89 -12.64 -10.03
C PHE A 206 6.75 -13.66 -10.78
N ILE A 207 7.26 -13.29 -11.97
CA ILE A 207 8.15 -14.16 -12.76
C ILE A 207 9.43 -14.44 -12.00
N SER A 208 10.04 -13.42 -11.38
CA SER A 208 11.29 -13.60 -10.60
C SER A 208 11.10 -14.58 -9.43
N ILE A 209 9.99 -14.47 -8.68
CA ILE A 209 9.73 -15.41 -7.59
C ILE A 209 9.46 -16.83 -8.13
N LEU A 210 8.78 -16.96 -9.28
CA LEU A 210 8.56 -18.26 -9.93
C LEU A 210 9.88 -18.89 -10.34
N GLN A 211 10.79 -18.15 -10.98
CA GLN A 211 12.10 -18.66 -11.40
C GLN A 211 12.92 -19.15 -10.20
N ASN A 212 12.90 -18.40 -9.10
CA ASN A 212 13.59 -18.82 -7.87
C ASN A 212 13.01 -20.12 -7.30
N ASN A 213 11.68 -20.28 -7.31
CA ASN A 213 11.04 -21.52 -6.88
C ASN A 213 11.40 -22.73 -7.77
N PHE A 214 11.50 -22.54 -9.08
CA PHE A 214 11.92 -23.60 -10.01
C PHE A 214 13.39 -23.99 -9.81
N SER A 215 14.27 -23.03 -9.57
CA SER A 215 15.70 -23.29 -9.34
C SER A 215 15.95 -24.06 -8.03
N GLU A 216 15.15 -23.77 -6.98
CA GLU A 216 15.24 -24.45 -5.68
C GLU A 216 14.42 -25.75 -5.61
N ASN A 217 13.79 -26.19 -6.71
CA ASN A 217 12.86 -27.34 -6.75
C ASN A 217 11.77 -27.28 -5.65
N SER A 218 11.45 -26.09 -5.16
CA SER A 218 10.52 -25.88 -4.07
C SER A 218 9.11 -25.68 -4.61
N LYS A 219 8.13 -26.41 -4.04
CA LYS A 219 6.70 -26.22 -4.34
C LYS A 219 6.10 -25.07 -3.48
N SER A 220 6.83 -23.98 -3.31
CA SER A 220 6.38 -22.85 -2.49
C SER A 220 5.21 -22.11 -3.14
N LYS A 221 4.20 -21.77 -2.31
CA LYS A 221 3.04 -20.95 -2.71
C LYS A 221 3.33 -19.44 -2.65
N MET A 222 4.59 -19.04 -2.44
CA MET A 222 5.01 -17.66 -2.30
C MET A 222 4.59 -16.74 -3.47
N PRO A 223 4.72 -17.17 -4.76
CA PRO A 223 4.29 -16.34 -5.91
C PRO A 223 2.79 -16.03 -5.88
N LEU A 224 1.97 -17.01 -5.50
CA LEU A 224 0.53 -16.84 -5.39
C LEU A 224 0.18 -15.85 -4.26
N GLY A 225 0.82 -15.99 -3.09
CA GLY A 225 0.66 -15.05 -1.99
C GLY A 225 1.01 -13.62 -2.39
N PHE A 226 2.13 -13.45 -3.10
CA PHE A 226 2.56 -12.16 -3.64
C PHE A 226 1.53 -11.55 -4.60
N LEU A 227 1.01 -12.33 -5.56
CA LEU A 227 0.05 -11.84 -6.54
C LEU A 227 -1.25 -11.40 -5.87
N LEU A 228 -1.78 -12.21 -4.93
CA LEU A 228 -2.97 -11.86 -4.16
C LEU A 228 -2.78 -10.55 -3.37
N LEU A 229 -1.62 -10.39 -2.74
CA LEU A 229 -1.25 -9.20 -1.98
C LEU A 229 -1.21 -7.96 -2.88
N ALA A 230 -0.55 -8.04 -4.04
CA ALA A 230 -0.43 -6.94 -4.98
C ALA A 230 -1.79 -6.53 -5.55
N VAL A 231 -2.62 -7.49 -5.99
CA VAL A 231 -3.97 -7.23 -6.50
C VAL A 231 -4.88 -6.68 -5.41
N GLY A 232 -4.83 -7.24 -4.20
CA GLY A 232 -5.60 -6.76 -3.05
C GLY A 232 -5.29 -5.31 -2.71
N TYR A 233 -4.02 -4.95 -2.60
CA TYR A 233 -3.59 -3.57 -2.39
C TYR A 233 -4.09 -2.63 -3.51
N LYS A 234 -3.89 -3.03 -4.78
CA LYS A 234 -4.31 -2.20 -5.91
C LYS A 234 -5.81 -1.97 -5.94
N SER A 235 -6.62 -2.99 -5.64
CA SER A 235 -8.08 -2.84 -5.59
C SER A 235 -8.52 -1.83 -4.53
N LEU A 236 -7.91 -1.83 -3.35
CA LEU A 236 -8.20 -0.87 -2.27
C LEU A 236 -7.80 0.57 -2.62
N CYS A 237 -6.74 0.75 -3.42
CA CYS A 237 -6.26 2.06 -3.81
C CYS A 237 -7.02 2.69 -4.98
N THR A 238 -7.58 1.88 -5.89
CA THR A 238 -8.13 2.38 -7.16
C THR A 238 -9.63 2.48 -7.22
N THR A 239 -10.34 1.84 -6.32
CA THR A 239 -11.81 1.76 -6.36
C THR A 239 -12.43 2.32 -5.08
N ALA A 240 -13.57 2.98 -5.25
CA ALA A 240 -14.41 3.48 -4.17
C ALA A 240 -15.71 2.67 -4.02
N LEU A 241 -15.73 1.42 -4.50
CA LEU A 241 -16.86 0.50 -4.43
C LEU A 241 -16.75 -0.38 -3.19
N LEU A 242 -17.83 -0.52 -2.42
CA LEU A 242 -17.85 -1.37 -1.23
C LEU A 242 -17.48 -2.83 -1.52
N ILE A 243 -17.98 -3.39 -2.63
CA ILE A 243 -17.65 -4.77 -3.03
C ILE A 243 -16.16 -4.93 -3.30
N SER A 244 -15.53 -3.93 -3.90
CA SER A 244 -14.08 -3.94 -4.17
C SER A 244 -13.26 -3.78 -2.88
N VAL A 245 -13.75 -3.02 -1.92
CA VAL A 245 -13.12 -2.88 -0.60
C VAL A 245 -13.12 -4.23 0.13
N LEU A 246 -14.27 -4.94 0.15
CA LEU A 246 -14.37 -6.27 0.77
C LEU A 246 -13.49 -7.30 0.05
N GLY A 247 -13.59 -7.37 -1.27
CA GLY A 247 -12.76 -8.28 -2.07
C GLY A 247 -11.27 -7.99 -1.93
N GLY A 248 -10.88 -6.72 -2.00
CA GLY A 248 -9.50 -6.27 -1.83
C GLY A 248 -8.91 -6.61 -0.47
N THR A 249 -9.70 -6.46 0.60
CA THR A 249 -9.25 -6.84 1.96
C THR A 249 -9.00 -8.33 2.10
N ILE A 250 -9.91 -9.17 1.59
CA ILE A 250 -9.75 -10.62 1.63
C ILE A 250 -8.49 -11.04 0.86
N LEU A 251 -8.30 -10.51 -0.35
CA LEU A 251 -7.11 -10.80 -1.17
C LEU A 251 -5.82 -10.34 -0.48
N LEU A 252 -5.82 -9.16 0.12
CA LEU A 252 -4.66 -8.60 0.78
C LEU A 252 -4.27 -9.40 2.04
N ILE A 253 -5.23 -9.78 2.87
CA ILE A 253 -4.98 -10.56 4.09
C ILE A 253 -4.53 -11.99 3.71
N THR A 254 -5.26 -12.67 2.81
CA THR A 254 -4.89 -14.03 2.39
C THR A 254 -3.52 -14.07 1.71
N GLY A 255 -3.23 -13.07 0.85
CA GLY A 255 -1.92 -12.92 0.22
C GLY A 255 -0.80 -12.78 1.24
N THR A 256 -0.98 -11.92 2.24
CA THR A 256 0.00 -11.70 3.31
C THR A 256 0.22 -12.95 4.17
N VAL A 257 -0.85 -13.64 4.55
CA VAL A 257 -0.74 -14.87 5.36
C VAL A 257 0.02 -15.96 4.60
N ILE A 258 -0.30 -16.17 3.32
CA ILE A 258 0.42 -17.14 2.48
C ILE A 258 1.90 -16.73 2.34
N PHE A 259 2.16 -15.46 2.01
CA PHE A 259 3.51 -14.94 1.81
C PHE A 259 4.37 -15.09 3.07
N LEU A 260 3.91 -14.60 4.22
CA LEU A 260 4.67 -14.66 5.47
C LEU A 260 4.83 -16.08 5.99
N ARG A 261 3.83 -16.96 5.81
CA ARG A 261 3.92 -18.37 6.20
C ARG A 261 4.99 -19.11 5.38
N GLU A 262 5.03 -18.90 4.07
CA GLU A 262 6.04 -19.52 3.20
C GLU A 262 7.44 -18.96 3.48
N LEU A 263 7.53 -17.65 3.76
CA LEU A 263 8.78 -17.02 4.17
C LEU A 263 9.28 -17.59 5.51
N HIS A 264 8.41 -17.78 6.48
CA HIS A 264 8.76 -18.35 7.78
C HIS A 264 9.25 -19.80 7.65
N LYS A 265 8.62 -20.61 6.80
CA LYS A 265 9.10 -21.96 6.51
C LYS A 265 10.51 -21.98 5.93
N LYS A 266 10.81 -21.09 4.99
CA LYS A 266 12.13 -20.97 4.37
C LYS A 266 13.23 -20.75 5.42
N TYR A 267 12.96 -19.93 6.44
CA TYR A 267 13.94 -19.61 7.49
C TYR A 267 13.95 -20.56 8.71
N LEU A 268 13.02 -21.51 8.79
CA LEU A 268 13.04 -22.56 9.85
C LEU A 268 13.83 -23.80 9.42
N TRP A 269 14.03 -23.98 8.12
CA TRP A 269 14.68 -25.19 7.56
C TRP A 269 16.11 -24.93 7.06
N ASP A 270 16.58 -23.67 7.09
CA ASP A 270 17.98 -23.28 6.95
C ASP A 270 18.60 -23.04 8.33
#